data_268e7b222dfc0d51e54670c90769ae27
#
_entry.id   268e7b222dfc0d51e54670c90769ae27
#
_cell.length_a   1.000
_cell.length_b   1.000
_cell.length_c   1.000
_cell.angle_alpha   90.00
_cell.angle_beta   90.00
_cell.angle_gamma   90.00
#
_symmetry.space_group_name_H-M   'P 1'
#
loop_
_entity.id
_entity.type
_entity.pdbx_description
1 polymer ?
#
loop_
_entity_poly.entity_id
_entity_poly.type
_entity_poly.pdbx_seq_one_letter_code
_entity_poly.pdbx_strand_id
1 'polypeptide(L)'
;MASEMGISEATVRRIWHANGLKPHLIEAFKVSKDKRFAEKVDAIVGLYLSPPEHAIVLCVDEKSQIQALDRTQPGLPLKKGRGATMTHDYKRNGTATLFAALNTLDGTVIGMCQERHRHQEWLKFLRVIDDVTPAGKQIYLIADNYATHKHAKVQRWLKRHLRFHVYFTPTSASWLNMVERFFRDLTQNRLRRGVFRDVEELIMAIESYIDRHNENPQPFIWTAKANDILEKVKRARKVLNNVQSV
;
A
#
# COMPACT_ATOMS: atom_id res chain seq x y z
N MET A 1 -8.57 -7.45 -34.43
CA MET A 1 -10.01 -7.27 -34.08
C MET A 1 -10.80 -6.64 -35.26
N ALA A 2 -10.54 -5.40 -35.74
CA ALA A 2 -11.33 -4.81 -36.87
C ALA A 2 -11.29 -5.70 -38.12
N SER A 3 -10.11 -6.10 -38.59
CA SER A 3 -9.94 -6.99 -39.73
C SER A 3 -10.53 -8.38 -39.54
N GLU A 4 -10.42 -8.97 -38.35
CA GLU A 4 -10.98 -10.28 -37.99
C GLU A 4 -12.51 -10.28 -38.01
N MET A 5 -13.11 -9.14 -37.62
CA MET A 5 -14.56 -8.96 -37.54
C MET A 5 -15.17 -8.38 -38.84
N GLY A 6 -14.38 -8.06 -39.84
CA GLY A 6 -14.83 -7.47 -41.12
C GLY A 6 -15.46 -6.09 -40.97
N ILE A 7 -15.12 -5.32 -39.96
CA ILE A 7 -15.65 -3.98 -39.69
C ILE A 7 -14.56 -2.91 -39.66
N SER A 8 -14.91 -1.65 -39.81
CA SER A 8 -13.93 -0.56 -39.77
C SER A 8 -13.41 -0.31 -38.34
N GLU A 9 -12.18 0.19 -38.23
CA GLU A 9 -11.62 0.63 -36.93
C GLU A 9 -12.48 1.72 -36.27
N ALA A 10 -13.08 2.60 -37.06
CA ALA A 10 -13.98 3.64 -36.56
C ALA A 10 -15.21 3.01 -35.86
N THR A 11 -15.77 1.93 -36.46
CA THR A 11 -16.88 1.20 -35.86
C THR A 11 -16.45 0.53 -34.54
N VAL A 12 -15.28 -0.08 -34.48
CA VAL A 12 -14.72 -0.67 -33.22
C VAL A 12 -14.61 0.41 -32.15
N ARG A 13 -14.00 1.56 -32.47
CA ARG A 13 -13.84 2.67 -31.51
C ARG A 13 -15.21 3.21 -31.03
N ARG A 14 -16.18 3.33 -31.91
CA ARG A 14 -17.54 3.76 -31.55
C ARG A 14 -18.22 2.79 -30.58
N ILE A 15 -18.11 1.47 -30.84
CA ILE A 15 -18.63 0.43 -29.95
C ILE A 15 -17.94 0.48 -28.58
N TRP A 16 -16.60 0.58 -28.55
CA TRP A 16 -15.87 0.68 -27.29
C TRP A 16 -16.28 1.91 -26.48
N HIS A 17 -16.40 3.07 -27.14
CA HIS A 17 -16.80 4.31 -26.48
C HIS A 17 -18.24 4.22 -25.94
N ALA A 18 -19.18 3.71 -26.73
CA ALA A 18 -20.58 3.55 -26.32
C ALA A 18 -20.75 2.59 -25.13
N ASN A 19 -19.87 1.59 -25.00
CA ASN A 19 -19.91 0.60 -23.92
C ASN A 19 -18.85 0.86 -22.81
N GLY A 20 -18.16 2.00 -22.82
CA GLY A 20 -17.14 2.33 -21.82
C GLY A 20 -15.94 1.37 -21.80
N LEU A 21 -15.72 0.61 -22.90
CA LEU A 21 -14.61 -0.35 -22.98
C LEU A 21 -13.28 0.36 -23.19
N LYS A 22 -12.30 -0.01 -22.39
CA LYS A 22 -10.93 0.54 -22.44
C LYS A 22 -9.90 -0.61 -22.58
N PRO A 23 -9.82 -1.27 -23.76
CA PRO A 23 -8.99 -2.47 -23.94
C PRO A 23 -7.48 -2.24 -23.74
N HIS A 24 -7.04 -0.98 -23.81
CA HIS A 24 -5.67 -0.58 -23.55
C HIS A 24 -5.34 -0.48 -22.04
N LEU A 25 -6.36 -0.54 -21.17
CA LEU A 25 -6.19 -0.54 -19.72
C LEU A 25 -6.42 -1.96 -19.22
N ILE A 26 -5.35 -2.64 -18.83
CA ILE A 26 -5.42 -3.95 -18.21
C ILE A 26 -5.28 -3.77 -16.70
N GLU A 27 -6.34 -4.11 -15.96
CA GLU A 27 -6.31 -4.18 -14.52
C GLU A 27 -6.00 -5.61 -14.09
N ALA A 28 -4.85 -5.79 -13.42
CA ALA A 28 -4.50 -7.07 -12.85
C ALA A 28 -5.30 -7.27 -11.54
N PHE A 29 -5.93 -8.42 -11.41
CA PHE A 29 -6.56 -8.84 -10.15
C PHE A 29 -6.16 -10.27 -9.78
N LYS A 30 -6.15 -10.56 -8.49
CA LYS A 30 -5.94 -11.90 -7.97
C LYS A 30 -6.98 -12.19 -6.91
N VAL A 31 -7.76 -13.26 -7.12
CA VAL A 31 -8.71 -13.71 -6.11
C VAL A 31 -7.96 -14.46 -5.01
N SER A 32 -8.18 -14.06 -3.77
CA SER A 32 -7.57 -14.69 -2.61
C SER A 32 -8.00 -16.16 -2.47
N LYS A 33 -7.01 -17.03 -2.17
CA LYS A 33 -7.22 -18.44 -1.82
C LYS A 33 -7.26 -18.67 -0.29
N ASP A 34 -7.26 -17.58 0.51
CA ASP A 34 -7.31 -17.68 1.96
C ASP A 34 -8.63 -18.31 2.42
N LYS A 35 -8.56 -19.40 3.18
CA LYS A 35 -9.75 -20.12 3.70
C LYS A 35 -10.57 -19.26 4.67
N ARG A 36 -9.90 -18.34 5.40
CA ARG A 36 -10.50 -17.42 6.36
C ARG A 36 -10.72 -16.02 5.77
N PHE A 37 -10.86 -15.93 4.43
CA PHE A 37 -10.97 -14.64 3.74
C PHE A 37 -12.11 -13.78 4.29
N ALA A 38 -13.32 -14.34 4.41
CA ALA A 38 -14.50 -13.61 4.86
C ALA A 38 -14.33 -13.09 6.29
N GLU A 39 -13.90 -13.96 7.21
CA GLU A 39 -13.66 -13.61 8.61
C GLU A 39 -12.64 -12.48 8.77
N LYS A 40 -11.53 -12.54 8.02
CA LYS A 40 -10.50 -11.51 8.07
C LYS A 40 -10.96 -10.17 7.47
N VAL A 41 -11.72 -10.21 6.37
CA VAL A 41 -12.30 -8.99 5.77
C VAL A 41 -13.27 -8.36 6.75
N ASP A 42 -14.13 -9.14 7.35
CA ASP A 42 -15.14 -8.66 8.31
C ASP A 42 -14.49 -8.01 9.54
N ALA A 43 -13.49 -8.66 10.12
CA ALA A 43 -12.73 -8.14 11.25
C ALA A 43 -12.00 -6.81 10.92
N ILE A 44 -11.31 -6.73 9.77
CA ILE A 44 -10.55 -5.54 9.37
C ILE A 44 -11.50 -4.39 9.02
N VAL A 45 -12.54 -4.64 8.24
CA VAL A 45 -13.55 -3.62 7.89
C VAL A 45 -14.28 -3.14 9.14
N GLY A 46 -14.56 -4.04 10.09
CA GLY A 46 -15.12 -3.69 11.40
C GLY A 46 -14.24 -2.67 12.14
N LEU A 47 -12.91 -2.87 12.16
CA LEU A 47 -11.98 -1.92 12.78
C LEU A 47 -11.96 -0.55 12.08
N TYR A 48 -12.18 -0.50 10.76
CA TYR A 48 -12.25 0.76 10.02
C TYR A 48 -13.55 1.54 10.24
N LEU A 49 -14.68 0.83 10.31
CA LEU A 49 -15.99 1.46 10.41
C LEU A 49 -16.42 1.73 11.87
N SER A 50 -15.93 0.93 12.81
CA SER A 50 -16.27 1.01 14.23
C SER A 50 -15.06 0.62 15.09
N PRO A 51 -14.02 1.48 15.14
CA PRO A 51 -12.86 1.21 15.97
C PRO A 51 -13.28 1.14 17.46
N PRO A 52 -12.66 0.26 18.28
CA PRO A 52 -12.94 0.20 19.70
C PRO A 52 -12.61 1.51 20.41
N GLU A 53 -13.39 1.85 21.43
CA GLU A 53 -13.09 2.97 22.32
C GLU A 53 -11.70 2.76 22.98
N HIS A 54 -10.98 3.83 23.22
CA HIS A 54 -9.61 3.78 23.80
C HIS A 54 -8.58 2.96 22.98
N ALA A 55 -8.82 2.76 21.69
CA ALA A 55 -7.90 2.09 20.77
C ALA A 55 -7.33 3.03 19.73
N ILE A 56 -6.15 2.67 19.22
CA ILE A 56 -5.56 3.22 18.00
C ILE A 56 -5.50 2.09 16.97
N VAL A 57 -6.01 2.34 15.77
CA VAL A 57 -5.97 1.38 14.66
C VAL A 57 -4.92 1.84 13.67
N LEU A 58 -3.87 1.05 13.52
CA LEU A 58 -2.72 1.32 12.66
C LEU A 58 -2.67 0.33 11.50
N CYS A 59 -2.64 0.84 10.27
CA CYS A 59 -2.30 0.08 9.08
C CYS A 59 -0.79 0.07 8.91
N VAL A 60 -0.16 -1.09 8.98
CA VAL A 60 1.30 -1.22 9.05
C VAL A 60 1.81 -2.08 7.91
N ASP A 61 2.87 -1.61 7.25
CA ASP A 61 3.54 -2.36 6.18
C ASP A 61 4.96 -1.83 5.94
N GLU A 62 5.74 -2.51 5.08
CA GLU A 62 7.04 -2.07 4.63
C GLU A 62 7.13 -1.85 3.12
N LYS A 63 7.55 -0.66 2.74
CA LYS A 63 7.99 -0.37 1.38
C LYS A 63 9.47 -0.68 1.27
N SER A 64 9.77 -1.88 0.77
CA SER A 64 11.15 -2.35 0.62
C SER A 64 11.82 -1.85 -0.65
N GLN A 65 13.16 -1.86 -0.68
CA GLN A 65 14.00 -1.59 -1.86
C GLN A 65 13.70 -0.25 -2.55
N ILE A 66 13.44 0.81 -1.78
CA ILE A 66 13.35 2.15 -2.32
C ILE A 66 14.76 2.55 -2.78
N GLN A 67 14.93 2.84 -4.07
CA GLN A 67 16.24 3.09 -4.66
C GLN A 67 16.63 4.57 -4.56
N ALA A 68 17.85 4.86 -4.12
CA ALA A 68 18.49 6.15 -4.29
C ALA A 68 18.96 6.28 -5.74
N LEU A 69 18.15 6.95 -6.56
CA LEU A 69 18.41 7.13 -7.99
C LEU A 69 19.01 8.52 -8.22
N ASP A 70 20.23 8.56 -8.75
CA ASP A 70 20.87 9.77 -9.24
C ASP A 70 20.74 9.82 -10.77
N ARG A 71 20.23 10.93 -11.30
CA ARG A 71 20.07 11.12 -12.74
C ARG A 71 21.35 11.57 -13.37
N THR A 72 21.76 10.93 -14.46
CA THR A 72 23.01 11.28 -15.18
C THR A 72 22.96 12.65 -15.85
N GLN A 73 21.75 13.18 -16.09
CA GLN A 73 21.54 14.48 -16.69
C GLN A 73 20.35 15.19 -16.03
N PRO A 74 20.37 16.52 -15.90
CA PRO A 74 19.23 17.29 -15.40
C PRO A 74 18.01 17.12 -16.30
N GLY A 75 16.83 17.09 -15.70
CA GLY A 75 15.58 17.08 -16.44
C GLY A 75 15.30 18.40 -17.15
N LEU A 76 14.52 18.35 -18.22
CA LEU A 76 14.06 19.56 -18.88
C LEU A 76 12.78 20.08 -18.18
N PRO A 77 12.72 21.39 -17.91
CA PRO A 77 11.59 21.98 -17.20
C PRO A 77 10.29 21.94 -18.02
N LEU A 78 9.19 22.08 -17.31
CA LEU A 78 7.86 22.24 -17.88
C LEU A 78 7.81 23.48 -18.79
N LYS A 79 7.21 23.36 -19.98
CA LYS A 79 6.93 24.47 -20.90
C LYS A 79 5.48 24.42 -21.37
N LYS A 80 4.95 25.55 -21.88
CA LYS A 80 3.60 25.61 -22.46
C LYS A 80 3.43 24.54 -23.54
N GLY A 81 2.43 23.67 -23.39
CA GLY A 81 2.15 22.58 -24.32
C GLY A 81 3.09 21.37 -24.24
N ARG A 82 4.06 21.36 -23.32
CA ARG A 82 5.02 20.25 -23.14
C ARG A 82 5.26 19.95 -21.69
N GLY A 83 5.05 18.70 -21.28
CA GLY A 83 5.38 18.20 -19.93
C GLY A 83 6.88 18.26 -19.65
N ALA A 84 7.25 18.30 -18.36
CA ALA A 84 8.64 18.12 -17.94
C ALA A 84 9.13 16.73 -18.40
N THR A 85 10.38 16.67 -18.86
CA THR A 85 11.01 15.41 -19.27
C THR A 85 12.19 15.09 -18.37
N MET A 86 12.40 13.82 -18.08
CA MET A 86 13.55 13.34 -17.32
C MET A 86 14.34 12.35 -18.17
N THR A 87 15.65 12.30 -17.99
CA THR A 87 16.46 11.25 -18.59
C THR A 87 16.03 9.87 -18.06
N HIS A 88 16.11 8.87 -18.91
CA HIS A 88 15.88 7.46 -18.51
C HIS A 88 17.12 6.86 -17.84
N ASP A 89 18.30 7.46 -18.05
CA ASP A 89 19.54 6.99 -17.43
C ASP A 89 19.66 7.44 -15.99
N TYR A 90 20.07 6.52 -15.14
CA TYR A 90 20.28 6.77 -13.71
C TYR A 90 21.37 5.87 -13.14
N LYS A 91 22.06 6.38 -12.13
CA LYS A 91 22.98 5.64 -11.26
C LYS A 91 22.21 5.21 -10.00
N ARG A 92 22.44 3.99 -9.56
CA ARG A 92 21.88 3.46 -8.30
C ARG A 92 22.90 3.59 -7.18
N ASN A 93 22.55 4.32 -6.15
CA ASN A 93 23.43 4.61 -5.01
C ASN A 93 23.00 3.89 -3.73
N GLY A 94 22.28 2.77 -3.86
CA GLY A 94 21.81 1.96 -2.76
C GLY A 94 20.30 1.98 -2.58
N THR A 95 19.83 1.33 -1.52
CA THR A 95 18.40 1.16 -1.23
C THR A 95 18.10 1.37 0.24
N ALA A 96 16.90 1.84 0.55
CA ALA A 96 16.33 1.88 1.89
C ALA A 96 14.99 1.13 1.92
N THR A 97 14.59 0.70 3.11
CA THR A 97 13.25 0.17 3.39
C THR A 97 12.55 1.12 4.36
N LEU A 98 11.36 1.56 4.03
CA LEU A 98 10.50 2.33 4.92
C LEU A 98 9.49 1.40 5.58
N PHE A 99 9.51 1.29 6.91
CA PHE A 99 8.40 0.81 7.71
C PHE A 99 7.47 1.98 8.01
N ALA A 100 6.19 1.82 7.79
CA ALA A 100 5.21 2.86 8.08
C ALA A 100 3.98 2.29 8.77
N ALA A 101 3.44 3.06 9.73
CA ALA A 101 2.18 2.80 10.40
C ALA A 101 1.27 4.02 10.22
N LEU A 102 0.19 3.85 9.46
CA LEU A 102 -0.83 4.87 9.23
C LEU A 102 -1.92 4.74 10.28
N ASN A 103 -2.14 5.78 11.05
CA ASN A 103 -3.30 5.87 11.95
C ASN A 103 -4.57 6.12 11.14
N THR A 104 -5.52 5.22 11.23
CA THR A 104 -6.75 5.29 10.43
C THR A 104 -7.71 6.39 10.89
N LEU A 105 -7.58 6.88 12.12
CA LEU A 105 -8.47 7.87 12.71
C LEU A 105 -8.12 9.30 12.31
N ASP A 106 -6.84 9.65 12.38
CA ASP A 106 -6.38 11.02 12.14
C ASP A 106 -5.50 11.14 10.89
N GLY A 107 -5.07 10.03 10.31
CA GLY A 107 -4.23 10.00 9.12
C GLY A 107 -2.74 10.24 9.40
N THR A 108 -2.30 10.34 10.65
CA THR A 108 -0.88 10.47 10.99
C THR A 108 -0.09 9.21 10.63
N VAL A 109 1.19 9.38 10.32
CA VAL A 109 2.08 8.29 9.91
C VAL A 109 3.29 8.26 10.84
N ILE A 110 3.53 7.09 11.44
CA ILE A 110 4.79 6.77 12.11
C ILE A 110 5.69 6.10 11.07
N GLY A 111 6.87 6.64 10.82
CA GLY A 111 7.82 6.09 9.84
C GLY A 111 9.15 5.73 10.46
N MET A 112 9.82 4.71 9.90
CA MET A 112 11.18 4.32 10.26
C MET A 112 11.90 3.76 9.04
N CYS A 113 12.98 4.41 8.60
CA CYS A 113 13.84 3.88 7.54
C CYS A 113 14.87 2.90 8.09
N GLN A 114 15.09 1.79 7.39
CA GLN A 114 16.08 0.75 7.70
C GLN A 114 16.71 0.22 6.41
N GLU A 115 17.90 -0.41 6.51
CA GLU A 115 18.53 -1.06 5.35
C GLU A 115 17.80 -2.35 4.93
N ARG A 116 17.20 -3.04 5.89
CA ARG A 116 16.61 -4.38 5.70
C ARG A 116 15.20 -4.45 6.29
N HIS A 117 14.43 -5.46 5.87
CA HIS A 117 13.05 -5.71 6.31
C HIS A 117 12.89 -7.11 6.95
N ARG A 118 13.81 -7.47 7.85
CA ARG A 118 13.76 -8.73 8.59
C ARG A 118 12.96 -8.58 9.88
N HIS A 119 12.74 -9.67 10.60
CA HIS A 119 12.03 -9.67 11.88
C HIS A 119 12.71 -8.79 12.95
N GLN A 120 14.03 -8.53 12.85
CA GLN A 120 14.73 -7.64 13.76
C GLN A 120 14.30 -6.19 13.57
N GLU A 121 14.26 -5.74 12.32
CA GLU A 121 13.83 -4.39 11.96
C GLU A 121 12.33 -4.21 12.25
N TRP A 122 11.52 -5.24 11.97
CA TRP A 122 10.12 -5.26 12.37
C TRP A 122 9.92 -5.08 13.88
N LEU A 123 10.70 -5.82 14.71
CA LEU A 123 10.66 -5.66 16.17
C LEU A 123 11.11 -4.27 16.65
N LYS A 124 12.09 -3.65 15.96
CA LYS A 124 12.45 -2.25 16.25
C LYS A 124 11.26 -1.34 15.97
N PHE A 125 10.60 -1.53 14.84
CA PHE A 125 9.46 -0.71 14.46
C PHE A 125 8.28 -0.87 15.43
N LEU A 126 7.98 -2.08 15.88
CA LEU A 126 6.96 -2.30 16.92
C LEU A 126 7.28 -1.56 18.23
N ARG A 127 8.56 -1.46 18.62
CA ARG A 127 8.97 -0.66 19.78
C ARG A 127 8.77 0.83 19.53
N VAL A 128 9.10 1.34 18.35
CA VAL A 128 8.83 2.74 17.99
C VAL A 128 7.33 3.04 18.12
N ILE A 129 6.47 2.16 17.61
CA ILE A 129 5.01 2.30 17.75
C ILE A 129 4.61 2.30 19.23
N ASP A 130 5.20 1.41 20.04
CA ASP A 130 4.94 1.30 21.48
C ASP A 130 5.30 2.59 22.22
N ASP A 131 6.47 3.15 21.92
CA ASP A 131 7.02 4.35 22.55
C ASP A 131 6.23 5.62 22.21
N VAL A 132 5.78 5.78 20.96
CA VAL A 132 5.06 6.99 20.52
C VAL A 132 3.55 6.94 20.79
N THR A 133 3.01 5.75 21.08
CA THR A 133 1.57 5.57 21.34
C THR A 133 1.27 5.75 22.83
N PRO A 134 0.28 6.57 23.21
CA PRO A 134 -0.08 6.79 24.62
C PRO A 134 -0.30 5.47 25.37
N ALA A 135 0.27 5.36 26.59
CA ALA A 135 0.29 4.13 27.37
C ALA A 135 -1.10 3.54 27.70
N GLY A 136 -2.13 4.40 27.81
CA GLY A 136 -3.52 3.96 28.10
C GLY A 136 -4.30 3.47 26.88
N LYS A 137 -3.70 3.46 25.68
CA LYS A 137 -4.39 3.04 24.46
C LYS A 137 -4.06 1.58 24.09
N GLN A 138 -5.09 0.84 23.65
CA GLN A 138 -4.90 -0.42 22.95
C GLN A 138 -4.45 -0.16 21.51
N ILE A 139 -3.59 -1.02 20.97
CA ILE A 139 -3.01 -0.86 19.62
C ILE A 139 -3.49 -2.01 18.74
N TYR A 140 -4.30 -1.71 17.75
CA TYR A 140 -4.79 -2.64 16.76
C TYR A 140 -3.96 -2.47 15.48
N LEU A 141 -3.13 -3.46 15.17
CA LEU A 141 -2.29 -3.46 13.97
C LEU A 141 -2.95 -4.26 12.85
N ILE A 142 -3.14 -3.63 11.70
CA ILE A 142 -3.52 -4.32 10.47
C ILE A 142 -2.27 -4.44 9.62
N ALA A 143 -1.76 -5.65 9.45
CA ALA A 143 -0.53 -5.94 8.72
C ALA A 143 -0.77 -6.99 7.64
N ASP A 144 0.14 -7.09 6.69
CA ASP A 144 0.10 -8.14 5.69
C ASP A 144 0.48 -9.51 6.28
N ASN A 145 0.26 -10.56 5.49
CA ASN A 145 0.47 -11.94 5.93
C ASN A 145 1.94 -12.41 5.72
N TYR A 146 2.92 -11.51 5.76
CA TYR A 146 4.31 -11.81 5.52
C TYR A 146 4.94 -12.65 6.65
N ALA A 147 5.86 -13.54 6.29
CA ALA A 147 6.47 -14.50 7.23
C ALA A 147 7.25 -13.80 8.37
N THR A 148 7.87 -12.66 8.10
CA THR A 148 8.63 -11.85 9.05
C THR A 148 7.77 -11.43 10.24
N HIS A 149 6.51 -11.05 10.00
CA HIS A 149 5.56 -10.61 11.03
C HIS A 149 5.14 -11.76 11.97
N LYS A 150 5.30 -13.01 11.52
CA LYS A 150 4.95 -14.23 12.28
C LYS A 150 6.15 -14.93 12.91
N HIS A 151 7.34 -14.37 12.79
CA HIS A 151 8.56 -14.97 13.33
C HIS A 151 8.44 -15.20 14.84
N ALA A 152 9.02 -16.30 15.35
CA ALA A 152 8.90 -16.72 16.76
C ALA A 152 9.31 -15.63 17.77
N LYS A 153 10.33 -14.81 17.43
CA LYS A 153 10.75 -13.67 18.29
C LYS A 153 9.70 -12.58 18.33
N VAL A 154 9.00 -12.31 17.21
CA VAL A 154 7.90 -11.34 17.14
C VAL A 154 6.72 -11.83 17.99
N GLN A 155 6.32 -13.08 17.82
CA GLN A 155 5.24 -13.68 18.63
C GLN A 155 5.53 -13.65 20.12
N ARG A 156 6.81 -13.89 20.51
CA ARG A 156 7.23 -13.82 21.91
C ARG A 156 7.17 -12.39 22.45
N TRP A 157 7.51 -11.40 21.63
CA TRP A 157 7.41 -10.00 22.01
C TRP A 157 5.94 -9.59 22.17
N LEU A 158 5.07 -9.92 21.22
CA LEU A 158 3.63 -9.61 21.27
C LEU A 158 2.95 -10.23 22.51
N LYS A 159 3.31 -11.45 22.89
CA LYS A 159 2.80 -12.09 24.11
C LYS A 159 3.11 -11.33 25.40
N ARG A 160 4.15 -10.48 25.40
CA ARG A 160 4.54 -9.64 26.56
C ARG A 160 3.96 -8.24 26.50
N HIS A 161 3.50 -7.81 25.31
CA HIS A 161 2.94 -6.48 25.05
C HIS A 161 1.45 -6.61 24.75
N LEU A 162 0.67 -6.89 25.81
CA LEU A 162 -0.75 -7.26 25.72
C LEU A 162 -1.65 -6.20 25.10
N ARG A 163 -1.18 -4.95 25.01
CA ARG A 163 -1.93 -3.88 24.33
C ARG A 163 -1.88 -3.97 22.81
N PHE A 164 -1.07 -4.87 22.23
CA PHE A 164 -0.94 -5.08 20.78
C PHE A 164 -1.85 -6.21 20.30
N HIS A 165 -2.75 -5.89 19.40
CA HIS A 165 -3.66 -6.82 18.75
C HIS A 165 -3.39 -6.83 17.24
N VAL A 166 -2.86 -7.93 16.70
CA VAL A 166 -2.44 -8.00 15.29
C VAL A 166 -3.49 -8.72 14.46
N TYR A 167 -3.95 -8.05 13.39
CA TYR A 167 -4.88 -8.55 12.38
C TYR A 167 -4.16 -8.68 11.06
N PHE A 168 -4.06 -9.90 10.55
CA PHE A 168 -3.42 -10.14 9.26
C PHE A 168 -4.41 -10.07 8.12
N THR A 169 -4.08 -9.31 7.06
CA THR A 169 -4.88 -9.28 5.84
C THR A 169 -4.95 -10.68 5.20
N PRO A 170 -6.01 -10.99 4.44
CA PRO A 170 -6.04 -12.21 3.64
C PRO A 170 -4.92 -12.21 2.61
N THR A 171 -4.41 -13.36 2.26
CA THR A 171 -3.40 -13.50 1.21
C THR A 171 -3.89 -12.88 -0.09
N SER A 172 -3.04 -12.11 -0.77
CA SER A 172 -3.37 -11.37 -2.00
C SER A 172 -4.51 -10.33 -1.82
N ALA A 173 -4.58 -9.70 -0.66
CA ALA A 173 -5.54 -8.65 -0.34
C ALA A 173 -4.87 -7.43 0.33
N SER A 174 -3.69 -7.01 -0.15
CA SER A 174 -2.96 -5.82 0.34
C SER A 174 -3.80 -4.54 0.22
N TRP A 175 -4.73 -4.47 -0.73
CA TRP A 175 -5.69 -3.37 -0.88
C TRP A 175 -6.55 -3.10 0.36
N LEU A 176 -6.67 -4.07 1.28
CA LEU A 176 -7.27 -3.86 2.61
C LEU A 176 -6.35 -3.08 3.55
N ASN A 177 -5.05 -2.99 3.29
CA ASN A 177 -4.11 -2.25 4.12
C ASN A 177 -4.00 -0.81 3.62
N MET A 178 -4.59 0.13 4.37
CA MET A 178 -4.70 1.53 3.93
C MET A 178 -3.34 2.24 3.82
N VAL A 179 -2.28 1.77 4.47
CA VAL A 179 -0.92 2.32 4.34
C VAL A 179 -0.36 2.22 2.92
N GLU A 180 -0.85 1.28 2.11
CA GLU A 180 -0.46 1.15 0.70
C GLU A 180 -0.82 2.41 -0.12
N ARG A 181 -1.90 3.10 0.26
CA ARG A 181 -2.25 4.38 -0.34
C ARG A 181 -1.21 5.45 -0.01
N PHE A 182 -0.76 5.52 1.23
CA PHE A 182 0.32 6.42 1.63
C PHE A 182 1.61 6.13 0.84
N PHE A 183 1.99 4.86 0.69
CA PHE A 183 3.16 4.47 -0.12
C PHE A 183 3.05 4.88 -1.58
N ARG A 184 1.85 4.80 -2.16
CA ARG A 184 1.58 5.29 -3.51
C ARG A 184 1.79 6.80 -3.58
N ASP A 185 1.24 7.55 -2.63
CA ASP A 185 1.30 9.00 -2.62
C ASP A 185 2.74 9.50 -2.38
N LEU A 186 3.49 8.89 -1.46
CA LEU A 186 4.93 9.10 -1.28
C LEU A 186 5.70 8.85 -2.59
N THR A 187 5.40 7.73 -3.26
CA THR A 187 6.08 7.37 -4.51
C THR A 187 5.82 8.41 -5.60
N GLN A 188 4.59 8.81 -5.80
CA GLN A 188 4.20 9.73 -6.88
C GLN A 188 4.66 11.16 -6.61
N ASN A 189 4.54 11.62 -5.36
CA ASN A 189 4.77 13.02 -5.02
C ASN A 189 6.23 13.33 -4.67
N ARG A 190 7.00 12.33 -4.21
CA ARG A 190 8.38 12.56 -3.77
C ARG A 190 9.41 11.67 -4.44
N LEU A 191 9.21 10.34 -4.46
CA LEU A 191 10.27 9.42 -4.89
C LEU A 191 10.45 9.40 -6.41
N ARG A 192 9.36 9.33 -7.17
CA ARG A 192 9.39 9.17 -8.63
C ARG A 192 10.14 10.31 -9.36
N ARG A 193 10.09 11.52 -8.81
CA ARG A 193 10.75 12.72 -9.35
C ARG A 193 12.00 13.11 -8.59
N GLY A 194 12.32 12.38 -7.51
CA GLY A 194 13.49 12.63 -6.69
C GLY A 194 14.78 12.26 -7.40
N VAL A 195 15.83 12.98 -7.07
CA VAL A 195 17.22 12.65 -7.41
C VAL A 195 17.94 12.55 -6.08
N PHE A 196 18.64 11.44 -5.85
CA PHE A 196 19.27 11.12 -4.57
C PHE A 196 20.70 10.62 -4.84
N ARG A 197 21.67 11.37 -4.37
CA ARG A 197 23.11 11.07 -4.56
C ARG A 197 23.59 9.91 -3.69
N ASP A 198 22.88 9.66 -2.60
CA ASP A 198 23.15 8.58 -1.66
C ASP A 198 21.87 8.14 -0.93
N VAL A 199 21.99 7.13 -0.07
CA VAL A 199 20.87 6.59 0.72
C VAL A 199 20.46 7.57 1.81
N GLU A 200 21.35 8.37 2.34
CA GLU A 200 21.06 9.35 3.40
C GLU A 200 20.14 10.46 2.87
N GLU A 201 20.42 11.00 1.68
CA GLU A 201 19.52 11.96 1.01
C GLU A 201 18.13 11.37 0.75
N LEU A 202 18.06 10.09 0.37
CA LEU A 202 16.81 9.39 0.19
C LEU A 202 16.03 9.29 1.51
N ILE A 203 16.69 8.89 2.60
CA ILE A 203 16.08 8.76 3.93
C ILE A 203 15.56 10.12 4.41
N MET A 204 16.39 11.17 4.35
CA MET A 204 15.99 12.54 4.72
C MET A 204 14.77 13.03 3.92
N ALA A 205 14.70 12.67 2.62
CA ALA A 205 13.58 13.03 1.78
C ALA A 205 12.28 12.30 2.15
N ILE A 206 12.37 11.05 2.59
CA ILE A 206 11.23 10.26 3.08
C ILE A 206 10.75 10.82 4.42
N GLU A 207 11.65 11.06 5.37
CA GLU A 207 11.34 11.60 6.68
C GLU A 207 10.70 12.98 6.57
N SER A 208 11.28 13.89 5.79
CA SER A 208 10.70 15.21 5.53
C SER A 208 9.33 15.15 4.83
N TYR A 209 9.05 14.11 4.05
CA TYR A 209 7.72 13.91 3.48
C TYR A 209 6.71 13.49 4.55
N ILE A 210 7.10 12.59 5.46
CA ILE A 210 6.27 12.14 6.58
C ILE A 210 5.99 13.31 7.53
N ASP A 211 6.99 14.11 7.87
CA ASP A 211 6.83 15.28 8.76
C ASP A 211 5.81 16.25 8.17
N ARG A 212 5.95 16.63 6.90
CA ARG A 212 4.99 17.52 6.22
C ARG A 212 3.60 16.91 6.10
N HIS A 213 3.49 15.59 5.90
CA HIS A 213 2.21 14.90 5.91
C HIS A 213 1.54 15.01 7.29
N ASN A 214 2.33 14.89 8.35
CA ASN A 214 1.86 14.93 9.73
C ASN A 214 1.55 16.36 10.24
N GLU A 215 2.03 17.42 9.57
CA GLU A 215 1.61 18.81 9.88
C GLU A 215 0.13 19.04 9.60
N ASN A 216 -0.44 18.38 8.57
CA ASN A 216 -1.85 18.46 8.23
C ASN A 216 -2.36 17.10 7.72
N PRO A 217 -2.42 16.09 8.60
CA PRO A 217 -2.76 14.73 8.18
C PRO A 217 -4.22 14.65 7.75
N GLN A 218 -4.47 13.86 6.70
CA GLN A 218 -5.82 13.61 6.21
C GLN A 218 -6.11 12.12 6.30
N PRO A 219 -7.11 11.68 7.07
CA PRO A 219 -7.45 10.28 7.17
C PRO A 219 -7.97 9.74 5.84
N PHE A 220 -7.60 8.51 5.52
CA PHE A 220 -8.18 7.79 4.39
C PHE A 220 -9.47 7.11 4.84
N ILE A 221 -10.60 7.72 4.49
CA ILE A 221 -11.91 7.23 4.91
C ILE A 221 -12.26 5.95 4.15
N TRP A 222 -12.48 4.88 4.89
CA TRP A 222 -12.98 3.62 4.36
C TRP A 222 -14.51 3.66 4.23
N THR A 223 -15.05 3.34 3.07
CA THR A 223 -16.48 3.43 2.78
C THR A 223 -17.14 2.09 2.43
N ALA A 224 -16.34 1.09 2.02
CA ALA A 224 -16.87 -0.19 1.55
C ALA A 224 -17.30 -1.09 2.73
N LYS A 225 -18.50 -1.66 2.67
CA LYS A 225 -18.96 -2.64 3.64
C LYS A 225 -18.35 -4.02 3.33
N ALA A 226 -18.11 -4.85 4.35
CA ALA A 226 -17.56 -6.19 4.20
C ALA A 226 -18.42 -7.05 3.26
N ASN A 227 -19.74 -7.03 3.40
CA ASN A 227 -20.66 -7.79 2.54
C ASN A 227 -20.53 -7.43 1.06
N ASP A 228 -20.38 -6.15 0.72
CA ASP A 228 -20.22 -5.73 -0.67
C ASP A 228 -18.93 -6.28 -1.29
N ILE A 229 -17.86 -6.32 -0.49
CA ILE A 229 -16.59 -6.92 -0.86
C ILE A 229 -16.73 -8.42 -1.09
N LEU A 230 -17.36 -9.13 -0.16
CA LEU A 230 -17.57 -10.57 -0.25
C LEU A 230 -18.40 -10.95 -1.47
N GLU A 231 -19.47 -10.21 -1.77
CA GLU A 231 -20.28 -10.43 -2.96
C GLU A 231 -19.50 -10.17 -4.28
N LYS A 232 -18.64 -9.15 -4.33
CA LYS A 232 -17.75 -8.93 -5.46
C LYS A 232 -16.79 -10.10 -5.67
N VAL A 233 -16.20 -10.63 -4.60
CA VAL A 233 -15.26 -11.77 -4.66
C VAL A 233 -15.99 -13.05 -5.08
N LYS A 234 -17.20 -13.32 -4.59
CA LYS A 234 -18.03 -14.46 -5.03
C LYS A 234 -18.30 -14.40 -6.53
N ARG A 235 -18.71 -13.23 -7.04
CA ARG A 235 -18.94 -13.05 -8.49
C ARG A 235 -17.67 -13.28 -9.30
N ALA A 236 -16.52 -12.74 -8.88
CA ALA A 236 -15.25 -12.94 -9.55
C ALA A 236 -14.84 -14.43 -9.58
N ARG A 237 -15.02 -15.18 -8.48
CA ARG A 237 -14.77 -16.62 -8.41
C ARG A 237 -15.66 -17.39 -9.40
N LYS A 238 -16.95 -17.06 -9.47
CA LYS A 238 -17.88 -17.71 -10.42
C LYS A 238 -17.44 -17.52 -11.86
N VAL A 239 -17.03 -16.31 -12.25
CA VAL A 239 -16.53 -16.04 -13.61
C VAL A 239 -15.24 -16.82 -13.89
N LEU A 240 -14.27 -16.85 -12.97
CA LEU A 240 -13.03 -17.59 -13.14
C LEU A 240 -13.24 -19.10 -13.30
N ASN A 241 -14.14 -19.68 -12.51
CA ASN A 241 -14.46 -21.12 -12.63
C ASN A 241 -15.09 -21.45 -13.98
N ASN A 242 -15.94 -20.58 -14.52
CA ASN A 242 -16.56 -20.76 -15.83
C ASN A 242 -15.53 -20.66 -16.98
N VAL A 243 -14.52 -19.77 -16.85
CA VAL A 243 -13.44 -19.63 -17.86
C VAL A 243 -12.46 -20.81 -17.84
N GLN A 244 -12.26 -21.45 -16.68
CA GLN A 244 -11.38 -22.64 -16.56
C GLN A 244 -12.06 -23.93 -17.00
N SER A 245 -13.36 -23.93 -17.26
CA SER A 245 -14.15 -25.08 -17.72
C SER A 245 -14.35 -25.12 -19.25
N VAL A 246 -13.78 -24.18 -19.98
CA VAL A 246 -13.72 -24.09 -21.45
C VAL A 246 -12.30 -24.34 -21.91
#